data_5ecce65b803e480dd03ef600967de436
#
_entry.id   5ecce65b803e480dd03ef600967de436
#
_cell.length_a   1.000
_cell.length_b   1.000
_cell.length_c   1.000
_cell.angle_alpha   90.00
_cell.angle_beta   90.00
_cell.angle_gamma   90.00
#
_symmetry.space_group_name_H-M   'P 1'
#
loop_
_entity.id
_entity.type
_entity.pdbx_description
1 polymer ?
#
loop_
_entity_poly.entity_id
_entity_poly.type
_entity_poly.pdbx_seq_one_letter_code
_entity_poly.pdbx_strand_id
1 'polypeptide(L)'
;MSMSVEIRQGADGDGVVCPAPVGVSPGATRRRFFGNRNRKTSHDRAAGRAKMTRSLAVGRSVALLHVLAALLWLPQAGLLAFSVGRIAGGAPMMAIVPAAAAVLILGLIKAWLEKIAARLSFRAARAALSQRRLEALQAVAKVSPLDLSRTASGEAAGVVAEAAEALVPYLSRFQPARMKATVVPLVFVLAILPFTWIAALVLLLAMPTIPLFMALIGWQAKAASEKQLAETGNMNAFLLDRLRGLETIRTLKAVDLTAERLSADAQNLKKRTMAVLRIAFLSSAVLELFAALGVAMTAVYIGFHLLGFLDFGAWGHKLTLAEGLFILLLAPAFFEPLRELSAVWHDRAAGEAALDALGKLTAGGATIAGEGVDVASVAAPTPGLLEIANLSFAYPSNPPVIQNLNLTVQQGERVAILGPSGCGKSTVLSLIAGLAEAGEGSIRIGGVKLDNATADGLRRTIGWVSQKPFFLAGSLKANIRFGRSVVSDGMVEETLRRTGLEGLSHARRNLQIGDGGYGISGGEAVRLAIARAFADPATQLVLADEPTAHLDRETAALVTDNLLQLANGRTLIVATHDPVLAARMDRIVDMTAIHSRGQP
;
A
#
# COMPACT_ATOMS: atom_id res chain seq x y z
N MET A 1 24.44 -56.76 1.54
CA MET A 1 24.19 -57.26 0.17
C MET A 1 23.73 -56.04 -0.65
N SER A 2 24.67 -55.52 -1.37
CA SER A 2 24.52 -54.38 -2.29
C SER A 2 23.96 -54.89 -3.61
N MET A 3 23.00 -54.15 -4.15
CA MET A 3 22.65 -54.27 -5.58
C MET A 3 22.57 -52.86 -6.16
N SER A 4 23.64 -52.52 -6.84
CA SER A 4 23.78 -51.38 -7.74
C SER A 4 23.01 -51.69 -9.03
N VAL A 5 22.17 -50.79 -9.47
CA VAL A 5 21.60 -50.83 -10.83
C VAL A 5 22.21 -49.70 -11.65
N GLU A 6 23.13 -50.10 -12.55
CA GLU A 6 23.63 -49.29 -13.64
C GLU A 6 22.50 -49.05 -14.67
N ILE A 7 22.24 -47.80 -15.01
CA ILE A 7 21.45 -47.45 -16.20
C ILE A 7 22.42 -46.95 -17.28
N ARG A 8 22.54 -47.77 -18.34
CA ARG A 8 23.26 -47.47 -19.58
C ARG A 8 22.67 -46.22 -20.27
N GLN A 9 23.57 -45.36 -20.68
CA GLN A 9 23.35 -44.34 -21.69
C GLN A 9 23.14 -44.99 -23.06
N GLY A 10 22.02 -44.66 -23.74
CA GLY A 10 21.81 -44.88 -25.15
C GLY A 10 21.76 -43.49 -25.82
N ALA A 11 22.74 -43.29 -26.71
CA ALA A 11 22.82 -42.15 -27.59
C ALA A 11 21.91 -42.38 -28.81
N ASP A 12 21.34 -41.26 -29.29
CA ASP A 12 20.95 -40.87 -30.66
C ASP A 12 19.72 -39.97 -30.53
N GLY A 13 19.82 -38.68 -30.78
CA GLY A 13 20.11 -37.96 -31.99
C GLY A 13 18.84 -37.29 -32.46
N ASP A 14 18.70 -36.00 -32.14
CA ASP A 14 18.21 -34.98 -33.09
C ASP A 14 18.07 -33.64 -32.30
N GLY A 15 19.14 -32.89 -32.36
CA GLY A 15 19.20 -31.53 -31.81
C GLY A 15 18.49 -30.56 -32.75
N VAL A 16 17.39 -30.00 -32.28
CA VAL A 16 16.87 -28.74 -32.84
C VAL A 16 17.70 -27.60 -32.26
N VAL A 17 18.63 -27.12 -33.03
CA VAL A 17 19.46 -25.92 -32.76
C VAL A 17 18.59 -24.71 -32.95
N CYS A 18 18.32 -23.98 -31.86
CA CYS A 18 17.82 -22.61 -31.92
C CYS A 18 18.94 -21.70 -32.45
N PRO A 19 18.72 -20.91 -33.51
CA PRO A 19 19.73 -19.95 -33.98
C PRO A 19 19.87 -18.81 -32.97
N ALA A 20 21.13 -18.46 -32.68
CA ALA A 20 21.51 -17.31 -31.87
C ALA A 20 21.04 -15.98 -32.48
N PRO A 21 20.70 -14.97 -31.69
CA PRO A 21 20.26 -13.68 -32.21
C PRO A 21 21.43 -12.97 -32.92
N VAL A 22 21.22 -12.65 -34.18
CA VAL A 22 22.09 -11.78 -34.99
C VAL A 22 22.16 -10.39 -34.33
N GLY A 23 23.35 -9.90 -34.05
CA GLY A 23 23.60 -8.60 -33.50
C GLY A 23 23.08 -7.47 -34.39
N VAL A 24 22.11 -6.73 -33.89
CA VAL A 24 21.67 -5.45 -34.45
C VAL A 24 22.32 -4.34 -33.65
N SER A 25 23.14 -3.53 -34.33
CA SER A 25 23.82 -2.36 -33.77
C SER A 25 22.83 -1.35 -33.17
N PRO A 26 23.16 -0.71 -32.03
CA PRO A 26 22.27 0.27 -31.39
C PRO A 26 22.48 1.66 -32.00
N GLY A 27 21.69 1.99 -33.02
CA GLY A 27 21.73 3.33 -33.58
C GLY A 27 20.40 3.75 -34.18
N ALA A 28 19.80 4.79 -33.62
CA ALA A 28 18.90 5.73 -34.28
C ALA A 28 17.37 5.62 -34.17
N THR A 29 16.73 4.88 -33.23
CA THR A 29 15.25 5.01 -33.11
C THR A 29 14.68 5.23 -31.69
N ARG A 30 15.53 5.55 -30.72
CA ARG A 30 15.10 5.67 -29.29
C ARG A 30 14.60 7.05 -28.85
N ARG A 31 14.45 8.06 -29.72
CA ARG A 31 14.20 9.46 -29.31
C ARG A 31 12.78 10.02 -29.51
N ARG A 32 11.79 9.28 -30.00
CA ARG A 32 10.44 9.87 -30.24
C ARG A 32 9.30 9.36 -29.33
N PHE A 33 9.48 8.32 -28.54
CA PHE A 33 8.40 7.76 -27.72
C PHE A 33 8.15 8.42 -26.36
N PHE A 34 9.02 9.33 -25.88
CA PHE A 34 8.90 9.91 -24.53
C PHE A 34 8.66 11.43 -24.48
N GLY A 35 8.30 12.08 -25.58
CA GLY A 35 8.32 13.54 -25.73
C GLY A 35 7.17 14.33 -25.13
N ASN A 36 6.03 13.75 -24.70
CA ASN A 36 4.84 14.56 -24.35
C ASN A 36 4.22 14.29 -22.95
N ARG A 37 4.85 13.46 -22.11
CA ARG A 37 4.36 13.16 -20.74
C ARG A 37 4.73 14.19 -19.67
N ASN A 38 5.65 15.14 -19.94
CA ASN A 38 6.22 15.99 -18.88
C ASN A 38 5.45 17.26 -18.52
N ARG A 39 4.38 17.64 -19.20
CA ARG A 39 3.65 18.88 -18.88
C ARG A 39 2.46 18.71 -17.92
N LYS A 40 1.74 17.59 -17.91
CA LYS A 40 0.63 17.36 -16.97
C LYS A 40 1.10 16.91 -15.57
N THR A 41 2.24 16.24 -15.47
CA THR A 41 2.78 15.75 -14.18
C THR A 41 3.32 16.87 -13.27
N SER A 42 3.59 18.07 -13.77
CA SER A 42 4.11 19.18 -12.96
C SER A 42 3.02 19.86 -12.11
N HIS A 43 1.79 19.97 -12.61
CA HIS A 43 0.68 20.60 -11.89
C HIS A 43 0.16 19.69 -10.77
N ASP A 44 0.03 18.38 -11.02
CA ASP A 44 -0.40 17.40 -10.00
C ASP A 44 0.66 17.19 -8.92
N ARG A 45 1.95 17.23 -9.29
CA ARG A 45 3.06 17.23 -8.32
C ARG A 45 3.10 18.51 -7.47
N ALA A 46 2.74 19.65 -8.03
CA ALA A 46 2.66 20.92 -7.30
C ALA A 46 1.47 20.93 -6.32
N ALA A 47 0.30 20.44 -6.72
CA ALA A 47 -0.88 20.30 -5.85
C ALA A 47 -0.64 19.28 -4.72
N GLY A 48 -0.01 18.14 -5.01
CA GLY A 48 0.42 17.16 -4.01
C GLY A 48 1.43 17.72 -3.03
N ARG A 49 2.43 18.51 -3.50
CA ARG A 49 3.40 19.21 -2.64
C ARG A 49 2.73 20.29 -1.77
N ALA A 50 1.76 21.04 -2.28
CA ALA A 50 1.05 22.07 -1.51
C ALA A 50 0.17 21.46 -0.40
N LYS A 51 -0.50 20.32 -0.66
CA LYS A 51 -1.21 19.54 0.37
C LYS A 51 -0.26 18.93 1.40
N MET A 52 0.91 18.44 0.97
CA MET A 52 1.94 17.89 1.85
C MET A 52 2.53 18.98 2.77
N THR A 53 2.74 20.19 2.28
CA THR A 53 3.19 21.32 3.11
C THR A 53 2.15 21.76 4.14
N ARG A 54 0.85 21.69 3.85
CA ARG A 54 -0.21 21.95 4.84
C ARG A 54 -0.29 20.87 5.93
N SER A 55 -0.19 19.60 5.58
CA SER A 55 -0.16 18.51 6.56
C SER A 55 1.08 18.57 7.46
N LEU A 56 2.24 18.94 6.90
CA LEU A 56 3.48 19.16 7.65
C LEU A 56 3.40 20.40 8.57
N ALA A 57 2.69 21.44 8.17
CA ALA A 57 2.51 22.64 8.99
C ALA A 57 1.64 22.35 10.23
N VAL A 58 0.55 21.60 10.08
CA VAL A 58 -0.28 21.16 11.22
C VAL A 58 0.53 20.27 12.17
N GLY A 59 1.34 19.35 11.63
CA GLY A 59 2.23 18.51 12.44
C GLY A 59 3.25 19.33 13.26
N ARG A 60 3.81 20.40 12.71
CA ARG A 60 4.75 21.29 13.40
C ARG A 60 4.08 22.08 14.54
N SER A 61 2.89 22.63 14.32
CA SER A 61 2.15 23.37 15.33
C SER A 61 1.77 22.49 16.53
N VAL A 62 1.39 21.24 16.26
CA VAL A 62 1.07 20.27 17.34
C VAL A 62 2.33 19.82 18.07
N ALA A 63 3.45 19.63 17.38
CA ALA A 63 4.73 19.31 18.01
C ALA A 63 5.24 20.45 18.92
N LEU A 64 4.98 21.70 18.55
CA LEU A 64 5.28 22.86 19.41
C LEU A 64 4.51 22.82 20.74
N LEU A 65 3.25 22.36 20.75
CA LEU A 65 2.49 22.19 22.00
C LEU A 65 3.15 21.19 22.96
N HIS A 66 3.71 20.09 22.41
CA HIS A 66 4.47 19.12 23.21
C HIS A 66 5.75 19.73 23.80
N VAL A 67 6.46 20.56 23.03
CA VAL A 67 7.65 21.29 23.51
C VAL A 67 7.27 22.27 24.60
N LEU A 68 6.20 23.05 24.39
CA LEU A 68 5.72 24.03 25.40
C LEU A 68 5.34 23.33 26.71
N ALA A 69 4.63 22.21 26.63
CA ALA A 69 4.27 21.43 27.81
C ALA A 69 5.52 20.92 28.58
N ALA A 70 6.56 20.45 27.85
CA ALA A 70 7.81 20.03 28.47
C ALA A 70 8.58 21.20 29.11
N LEU A 71 8.58 22.37 28.47
CA LEU A 71 9.25 23.58 29.00
C LEU A 71 8.60 24.16 30.25
N LEU A 72 7.33 23.82 30.54
CA LEU A 72 6.69 24.23 31.81
C LEU A 72 7.40 23.65 33.06
N TRP A 73 8.24 22.64 32.89
CA TRP A 73 9.09 22.13 33.95
C TRP A 73 10.12 23.16 34.44
N LEU A 74 10.58 24.09 33.60
CA LEU A 74 11.53 25.16 33.97
C LEU A 74 11.00 26.03 35.11
N PRO A 75 9.85 26.72 34.98
CA PRO A 75 9.31 27.52 36.06
C PRO A 75 8.91 26.67 37.28
N GLN A 76 8.46 25.42 37.10
CA GLN A 76 8.18 24.52 38.23
C GLN A 76 9.44 24.20 39.04
N ALA A 77 10.52 23.81 38.37
CA ALA A 77 11.81 23.54 39.00
C ALA A 77 12.37 24.79 39.71
N GLY A 78 12.23 25.96 39.08
CA GLY A 78 12.63 27.22 39.67
C GLY A 78 11.87 27.55 40.96
N LEU A 79 10.54 27.40 40.94
CA LEU A 79 9.70 27.64 42.14
C LEU A 79 9.97 26.63 43.25
N LEU A 80 10.20 25.35 42.92
CA LEU A 80 10.58 24.32 43.88
C LEU A 80 11.93 24.65 44.54
N ALA A 81 12.94 24.94 43.72
CA ALA A 81 14.27 25.28 44.19
C ALA A 81 14.28 26.55 45.07
N PHE A 82 13.55 27.58 44.64
CA PHE A 82 13.36 28.81 45.42
C PHE A 82 12.68 28.52 46.74
N SER A 83 11.62 27.69 46.77
CA SER A 83 10.90 27.34 47.99
C SER A 83 11.80 26.64 49.00
N VAL A 84 12.58 25.64 48.55
CA VAL A 84 13.52 24.91 49.40
C VAL A 84 14.63 25.83 49.90
N GLY A 85 15.17 26.72 49.04
CA GLY A 85 16.17 27.70 49.44
C GLY A 85 15.66 28.66 50.54
N ARG A 86 14.40 29.08 50.47
CA ARG A 86 13.76 29.91 51.50
C ARG A 86 13.55 29.16 52.82
N ILE A 87 13.15 27.89 52.76
CA ILE A 87 13.04 27.04 53.96
C ILE A 87 14.40 26.92 54.64
N ALA A 88 15.45 26.63 53.89
CA ALA A 88 16.80 26.53 54.43
C ALA A 88 17.31 27.85 55.01
N GLY A 89 16.84 28.99 54.51
CA GLY A 89 17.10 30.32 55.07
C GLY A 89 16.21 30.72 56.26
N GLY A 90 15.40 29.79 56.81
CA GLY A 90 14.55 30.05 57.99
C GLY A 90 13.25 30.80 57.70
N ALA A 91 12.78 30.89 56.48
CA ALA A 91 11.52 31.54 56.14
C ALA A 91 10.31 30.79 56.73
N PRO A 92 9.24 31.47 57.13
CA PRO A 92 8.05 30.83 57.66
C PRO A 92 7.33 30.02 56.60
N MET A 93 6.73 28.90 57.02
CA MET A 93 6.05 27.95 56.10
C MET A 93 4.96 28.63 55.26
N MET A 94 4.27 29.62 55.80
CA MET A 94 3.24 30.40 55.09
C MET A 94 3.77 31.16 53.86
N ALA A 95 5.04 31.55 53.87
CA ALA A 95 5.65 32.26 52.74
C ALA A 95 5.88 31.36 51.50
N ILE A 96 5.71 30.03 51.63
CA ILE A 96 5.94 29.04 50.58
C ILE A 96 4.63 28.63 49.92
N VAL A 97 3.49 28.81 50.60
CA VAL A 97 2.16 28.43 50.09
C VAL A 97 1.87 28.98 48.70
N PRO A 98 2.18 30.25 48.33
CA PRO A 98 1.95 30.75 46.97
C PRO A 98 2.78 30.04 45.92
N ALA A 99 4.05 29.70 46.21
CA ALA A 99 4.91 28.98 45.31
C ALA A 99 4.43 27.52 45.08
N ALA A 100 4.00 26.85 46.17
CA ALA A 100 3.41 25.52 46.09
C ALA A 100 2.12 25.50 45.25
N ALA A 101 1.25 26.50 45.46
CA ALA A 101 0.04 26.66 44.63
C ALA A 101 0.39 26.90 43.15
N ALA A 102 1.40 27.74 42.88
CA ALA A 102 1.87 28.00 41.52
C ALA A 102 2.43 26.72 40.84
N VAL A 103 3.21 25.91 41.57
CA VAL A 103 3.70 24.60 41.06
C VAL A 103 2.54 23.67 40.72
N LEU A 104 1.51 23.60 41.56
CA LEU A 104 0.32 22.79 41.29
C LEU A 104 -0.42 23.28 40.06
N ILE A 105 -0.65 24.59 39.94
CA ILE A 105 -1.34 25.19 38.78
C ILE A 105 -0.55 24.92 37.49
N LEU A 106 0.77 25.14 37.50
CA LEU A 106 1.63 24.84 36.33
C LEU A 106 1.61 23.35 35.97
N GLY A 107 1.56 22.45 36.97
CA GLY A 107 1.41 21.01 36.76
C GLY A 107 0.10 20.65 36.09
N LEU A 108 -1.01 21.24 36.50
CA LEU A 108 -2.32 21.05 35.87
C LEU A 108 -2.35 21.59 34.44
N ILE A 109 -1.76 22.77 34.21
CA ILE A 109 -1.63 23.34 32.84
C ILE A 109 -0.78 22.44 31.98
N LYS A 110 0.35 21.93 32.47
CA LYS A 110 1.21 20.98 31.74
C LYS A 110 0.44 19.73 31.35
N ALA A 111 -0.24 19.08 32.30
CA ALA A 111 -1.02 17.87 32.03
C ALA A 111 -2.16 18.13 31.03
N TRP A 112 -2.81 19.29 31.10
CA TRP A 112 -3.85 19.68 30.15
C TRP A 112 -3.31 19.91 28.73
N LEU A 113 -2.16 20.59 28.60
CA LEU A 113 -1.47 20.80 27.32
C LEU A 113 -1.01 19.48 26.72
N GLU A 114 -0.41 18.58 27.51
CA GLU A 114 -0.01 17.23 27.05
C GLU A 114 -1.20 16.44 26.52
N LYS A 115 -2.34 16.45 27.23
CA LYS A 115 -3.58 15.81 26.80
C LYS A 115 -4.08 16.35 25.45
N ILE A 116 -4.09 17.69 25.30
CA ILE A 116 -4.54 18.33 24.04
C ILE A 116 -3.56 17.98 22.92
N ALA A 117 -2.26 18.15 23.15
CA ALA A 117 -1.23 17.87 22.17
C ALA A 117 -1.28 16.41 21.69
N ALA A 118 -1.42 15.44 22.60
CA ALA A 118 -1.56 14.03 22.26
C ALA A 118 -2.82 13.74 21.43
N ARG A 119 -3.96 14.32 21.81
CA ARG A 119 -5.21 14.17 21.03
C ARG A 119 -5.12 14.76 19.63
N LEU A 120 -4.54 15.95 19.49
CA LEU A 120 -4.36 16.60 18.20
C LEU A 120 -3.36 15.85 17.33
N SER A 121 -2.24 15.37 17.89
CA SER A 121 -1.25 14.53 17.19
C SER A 121 -1.89 13.28 16.63
N PHE A 122 -2.66 12.56 17.45
CA PHE A 122 -3.34 11.33 17.01
C PHE A 122 -4.39 11.59 15.94
N ARG A 123 -5.23 12.63 16.09
CA ARG A 123 -6.23 12.99 15.09
C ARG A 123 -5.59 13.39 13.76
N ALA A 124 -4.52 14.17 13.81
CA ALA A 124 -3.78 14.57 12.61
C ALA A 124 -3.13 13.37 11.90
N ALA A 125 -2.55 12.44 12.67
CA ALA A 125 -1.95 11.21 12.14
C ALA A 125 -3.01 10.30 11.48
N ARG A 126 -4.18 10.13 12.11
CA ARG A 126 -5.30 9.36 11.54
C ARG A 126 -5.87 9.99 10.26
N ALA A 127 -6.01 11.31 10.24
CA ALA A 127 -6.47 12.02 9.05
C ALA A 127 -5.46 11.87 7.88
N ALA A 128 -4.15 11.98 8.17
CA ALA A 128 -3.10 11.77 7.19
C ALA A 128 -3.09 10.33 6.66
N LEU A 129 -3.24 9.33 7.54
CA LEU A 129 -3.35 7.92 7.14
C LEU A 129 -4.55 7.69 6.22
N SER A 130 -5.74 8.18 6.60
CA SER A 130 -6.96 8.02 5.79
C SER A 130 -6.82 8.64 4.41
N GLN A 131 -6.19 9.81 4.33
CA GLN A 131 -5.92 10.47 3.05
C GLN A 131 -4.94 9.66 2.19
N ARG A 132 -3.83 9.15 2.77
CA ARG A 132 -2.85 8.34 2.06
C ARG A 132 -3.42 7.02 1.56
N ARG A 133 -4.28 6.38 2.36
CA ARG A 133 -5.03 5.19 1.94
C ARG A 133 -5.93 5.48 0.74
N LEU A 134 -6.66 6.59 0.80
CA LEU A 134 -7.54 6.98 -0.31
C LEU A 134 -6.73 7.25 -1.59
N GLU A 135 -5.62 7.98 -1.49
CA GLU A 135 -4.71 8.24 -2.62
C GLU A 135 -4.16 6.93 -3.21
N ALA A 136 -3.73 5.98 -2.35
CA ALA A 136 -3.22 4.68 -2.80
C ALA A 136 -4.33 3.83 -3.46
N LEU A 137 -5.54 3.77 -2.88
CA LEU A 137 -6.66 3.03 -3.45
C LEU A 137 -7.09 3.61 -4.80
N GLN A 138 -7.16 4.93 -4.92
CA GLN A 138 -7.45 5.60 -6.18
C GLN A 138 -6.37 5.31 -7.22
N ALA A 139 -5.08 5.31 -6.83
CA ALA A 139 -3.99 4.98 -7.73
C ALA A 139 -4.07 3.53 -8.22
N VAL A 140 -4.29 2.58 -7.30
CA VAL A 140 -4.43 1.15 -7.65
C VAL A 140 -5.62 0.89 -8.57
N ALA A 141 -6.76 1.57 -8.32
CA ALA A 141 -7.95 1.47 -9.17
C ALA A 141 -7.71 1.98 -10.61
N LYS A 142 -6.74 2.88 -10.78
CA LYS A 142 -6.35 3.48 -12.07
C LYS A 142 -5.41 2.63 -12.90
N VAL A 143 -4.73 1.67 -12.29
CA VAL A 143 -3.75 0.84 -13.01
C VAL A 143 -4.46 -0.14 -13.93
N SER A 144 -3.99 -0.18 -15.18
CA SER A 144 -4.50 -1.12 -16.19
C SER A 144 -4.31 -2.59 -15.75
N PRO A 145 -5.32 -3.45 -15.95
CA PRO A 145 -5.15 -4.88 -15.72
C PRO A 145 -4.13 -5.52 -16.68
N LEU A 146 -3.80 -4.87 -17.79
CA LEU A 146 -2.77 -5.29 -18.75
C LEU A 146 -1.35 -4.91 -18.31
N ASP A 147 -1.18 -4.15 -17.23
CA ASP A 147 0.13 -3.81 -16.73
C ASP A 147 0.76 -4.99 -15.96
N LEU A 148 1.76 -5.61 -16.57
CA LEU A 148 2.50 -6.75 -15.99
C LEU A 148 3.32 -6.35 -14.74
N SER A 149 3.61 -5.06 -14.56
CA SER A 149 4.33 -4.53 -13.40
C SER A 149 3.42 -4.22 -12.22
N ARG A 150 2.11 -4.44 -12.35
CA ARG A 150 1.12 -4.16 -11.31
C ARG A 150 1.40 -4.97 -10.06
N THR A 151 1.41 -4.30 -8.91
CA THR A 151 1.49 -4.95 -7.60
C THR A 151 0.36 -5.96 -7.44
N ALA A 152 0.68 -7.15 -6.95
CA ALA A 152 -0.33 -8.17 -6.69
C ALA A 152 -1.41 -7.66 -5.73
N SER A 153 -2.68 -8.01 -5.96
CA SER A 153 -3.82 -7.49 -5.19
C SER A 153 -3.71 -7.77 -3.68
N GLY A 154 -3.18 -8.95 -3.31
CA GLY A 154 -2.94 -9.30 -1.91
C GLY A 154 -1.84 -8.44 -1.27
N GLU A 155 -0.77 -8.15 -1.98
CA GLU A 155 0.30 -7.27 -1.52
C GLU A 155 -0.21 -5.82 -1.36
N ALA A 156 -0.94 -5.31 -2.37
CA ALA A 156 -1.53 -3.98 -2.29
C ALA A 156 -2.52 -3.85 -1.11
N ALA A 157 -3.35 -4.89 -0.88
CA ALA A 157 -4.26 -4.94 0.26
C ALA A 157 -3.49 -4.94 1.60
N GLY A 158 -2.42 -5.73 1.73
CA GLY A 158 -1.56 -5.76 2.91
C GLY A 158 -0.89 -4.40 3.19
N VAL A 159 -0.40 -3.73 2.15
CA VAL A 159 0.18 -2.39 2.29
C VAL A 159 -0.85 -1.38 2.77
N VAL A 160 -2.05 -1.34 2.17
CA VAL A 160 -3.10 -0.37 2.53
C VAL A 160 -3.73 -0.69 3.89
N ALA A 161 -3.98 -1.96 4.22
CA ALA A 161 -4.66 -2.35 5.44
C ALA A 161 -3.72 -2.36 6.65
N GLU A 162 -2.56 -3.00 6.54
CA GLU A 162 -1.66 -3.28 7.66
C GLU A 162 -0.44 -2.37 7.70
N ALA A 163 0.38 -2.37 6.64
CA ALA A 163 1.63 -1.63 6.66
C ALA A 163 1.43 -0.12 6.86
N ALA A 164 0.37 0.44 6.29
CA ALA A 164 0.03 1.85 6.43
C ALA A 164 -0.27 2.28 7.88
N GLU A 165 -0.69 1.37 8.79
CA GLU A 165 -0.94 1.69 10.20
C GLU A 165 0.33 2.17 10.92
N ALA A 166 1.52 1.78 10.46
CA ALA A 166 2.79 2.26 11.00
C ALA A 166 3.00 3.78 10.85
N LEU A 167 2.23 4.45 9.98
CA LEU A 167 2.22 5.91 9.88
C LEU A 167 1.69 6.59 11.14
N VAL A 168 0.78 5.96 11.88
CA VAL A 168 0.18 6.58 13.07
C VAL A 168 1.22 6.80 14.17
N PRO A 169 1.96 5.79 14.66
CA PRO A 169 3.01 6.00 15.65
C PRO A 169 4.15 6.89 15.12
N TYR A 170 4.52 6.78 13.85
CA TYR A 170 5.52 7.66 13.23
C TYR A 170 5.13 9.14 13.33
N LEU A 171 3.88 9.50 12.99
CA LEU A 171 3.42 10.89 12.99
C LEU A 171 3.04 11.39 14.39
N SER A 172 2.41 10.54 15.23
CA SER A 172 1.87 10.96 16.52
C SER A 172 2.84 10.84 17.69
N ARG A 173 3.88 10.00 17.57
CA ARG A 173 4.85 9.74 18.65
C ARG A 173 6.26 10.17 18.26
N PHE A 174 6.80 9.65 17.12
CA PHE A 174 8.18 9.94 16.75
C PHE A 174 8.42 11.39 16.38
N GLN A 175 7.56 12.03 15.57
CA GLN A 175 7.78 13.41 15.15
C GLN A 175 7.75 14.41 16.32
N PRO A 176 6.78 14.36 17.26
CA PRO A 176 6.81 15.19 18.47
C PRO A 176 8.02 14.91 19.37
N ALA A 177 8.37 13.62 19.58
CA ALA A 177 9.53 13.25 20.38
C ALA A 177 10.84 13.79 19.79
N ARG A 178 11.01 13.71 18.46
CA ARG A 178 12.16 14.30 17.77
C ARG A 178 12.27 15.81 18.02
N MET A 179 11.15 16.53 17.95
CA MET A 179 11.15 17.98 18.17
C MET A 179 11.45 18.32 19.61
N LYS A 180 10.87 17.58 20.59
CA LYS A 180 11.21 17.74 22.01
C LYS A 180 12.69 17.48 22.27
N ALA A 181 13.24 16.39 21.75
CA ALA A 181 14.64 16.00 21.93
C ALA A 181 15.64 17.02 21.36
N THR A 182 15.22 17.83 20.39
CA THR A 182 16.07 18.87 19.81
C THR A 182 15.97 20.19 20.59
N VAL A 183 14.74 20.60 20.96
CA VAL A 183 14.51 21.95 21.50
C VAL A 183 14.66 21.99 23.01
N VAL A 184 14.08 21.04 23.76
CA VAL A 184 14.01 21.08 25.22
C VAL A 184 15.40 21.03 25.87
N PRO A 185 16.33 20.14 25.48
CA PRO A 185 17.67 20.13 26.09
C PRO A 185 18.44 21.41 25.84
N LEU A 186 18.33 22.00 24.63
CA LEU A 186 19.00 23.28 24.34
C LEU A 186 18.48 24.42 25.23
N VAL A 187 17.16 24.50 25.45
CA VAL A 187 16.56 25.50 26.31
C VAL A 187 17.00 25.28 27.79
N PHE A 188 17.12 24.03 28.25
CA PHE A 188 17.59 23.73 29.59
C PHE A 188 19.06 24.11 29.78
N VAL A 189 19.94 23.83 28.81
CA VAL A 189 21.34 24.28 28.83
C VAL A 189 21.41 25.81 28.92
N LEU A 190 20.63 26.53 28.10
CA LEU A 190 20.54 27.99 28.13
C LEU A 190 20.04 28.51 29.46
N ALA A 191 19.14 27.81 30.14
CA ALA A 191 18.63 28.18 31.45
C ALA A 191 19.65 27.94 32.60
N ILE A 192 20.54 26.94 32.46
CA ILE A 192 21.60 26.63 33.42
C ILE A 192 22.83 27.51 33.22
N LEU A 193 23.13 27.92 32.00
CA LEU A 193 24.33 28.66 31.62
C LEU A 193 24.59 29.94 32.48
N PRO A 194 23.58 30.76 32.83
CA PRO A 194 23.78 31.94 33.68
C PRO A 194 24.30 31.62 35.09
N PHE A 195 24.01 30.43 35.63
CA PHE A 195 24.44 30.01 36.96
C PHE A 195 25.81 29.35 36.95
N THR A 196 26.02 28.42 36.01
CA THR A 196 27.28 27.69 35.86
C THR A 196 27.50 27.20 34.42
N TRP A 197 28.65 27.57 33.84
CA TRP A 197 29.01 27.08 32.50
C TRP A 197 29.50 25.63 32.54
N ILE A 198 30.05 25.14 33.65
CA ILE A 198 30.53 23.73 33.76
C ILE A 198 29.37 22.76 33.72
N ALA A 199 28.32 22.97 34.52
CA ALA A 199 27.15 22.10 34.50
C ALA A 199 26.48 22.12 33.09
N ALA A 200 26.38 23.30 32.49
CA ALA A 200 25.89 23.43 31.09
C ALA A 200 26.77 22.68 30.10
N LEU A 201 28.10 22.74 30.24
CA LEU A 201 29.06 22.04 29.40
C LEU A 201 28.96 20.50 29.56
N VAL A 202 28.87 20.01 30.80
CA VAL A 202 28.71 18.56 31.08
C VAL A 202 27.47 18.01 30.39
N LEU A 203 26.33 18.70 30.50
CA LEU A 203 25.10 18.31 29.87
C LEU A 203 25.19 18.43 28.33
N LEU A 204 25.82 19.49 27.82
CA LEU A 204 26.02 19.72 26.40
C LEU A 204 26.92 18.64 25.76
N LEU A 205 27.98 18.19 26.45
CA LEU A 205 28.85 17.10 26.00
C LEU A 205 28.14 15.74 26.04
N ALA A 206 27.27 15.53 27.04
CA ALA A 206 26.48 14.30 27.12
C ALA A 206 25.37 14.22 26.04
N MET A 207 24.90 15.36 25.53
CA MET A 207 23.83 15.40 24.52
C MET A 207 24.17 14.66 23.21
N PRO A 208 25.31 14.89 22.54
CA PRO A 208 25.63 14.23 21.25
C PRO A 208 26.07 12.77 21.42
N THR A 209 26.53 12.34 22.59
CA THR A 209 26.95 10.95 22.82
C THR A 209 25.77 9.99 22.66
N ILE A 210 24.58 10.36 23.12
CA ILE A 210 23.37 9.54 23.04
C ILE A 210 22.96 9.28 21.57
N PRO A 211 22.71 10.30 20.71
CA PRO A 211 22.41 10.08 19.30
C PRO A 211 23.52 9.36 18.54
N LEU A 212 24.79 9.59 18.88
CA LEU A 212 25.92 8.92 18.26
C LEU A 212 25.89 7.42 18.51
N PHE A 213 25.74 6.99 19.75
CA PHE A 213 25.63 5.57 20.11
C PHE A 213 24.34 4.94 19.56
N MET A 214 23.23 5.69 19.57
CA MET A 214 21.99 5.26 18.93
C MET A 214 22.13 5.05 17.43
N ALA A 215 22.88 5.90 16.72
CA ALA A 215 23.13 5.72 15.30
C ALA A 215 24.00 4.47 15.02
N LEU A 216 25.05 4.26 15.83
CA LEU A 216 25.94 3.10 15.72
C LEU A 216 25.17 1.78 15.91
N ILE A 217 24.35 1.72 16.96
CA ILE A 217 23.52 0.55 17.27
C ILE A 217 22.36 0.43 16.27
N GLY A 218 21.81 1.58 15.84
CA GLY A 218 20.69 1.66 14.91
C GLY A 218 20.97 1.07 13.53
N TRP A 219 22.20 1.15 13.03
CA TRP A 219 22.59 0.50 11.78
C TRP A 219 22.51 -1.01 11.88
N GLN A 220 22.98 -1.60 12.99
CA GLN A 220 22.85 -3.03 13.25
C GLN A 220 21.38 -3.44 13.47
N ALA A 221 20.60 -2.60 14.16
CA ALA A 221 19.18 -2.81 14.38
C ALA A 221 18.38 -2.82 13.08
N LYS A 222 18.70 -1.93 12.12
CA LYS A 222 18.03 -1.87 10.80
C LYS A 222 18.24 -3.18 10.03
N ALA A 223 19.47 -3.65 9.92
CA ALA A 223 19.78 -4.90 9.21
C ALA A 223 19.11 -6.13 9.87
N ALA A 224 19.05 -6.17 11.20
CA ALA A 224 18.36 -7.24 11.92
C ALA A 224 16.84 -7.18 11.73
N SER A 225 16.24 -5.97 11.75
CA SER A 225 14.81 -5.74 11.56
C SER A 225 14.36 -6.08 10.13
N GLU A 226 15.13 -5.71 9.11
CA GLU A 226 14.84 -6.07 7.71
C GLU A 226 14.81 -7.60 7.52
N LYS A 227 15.78 -8.33 8.11
CA LYS A 227 15.78 -9.80 8.10
C LYS A 227 14.60 -10.41 8.84
N GLN A 228 14.20 -9.84 9.98
CA GLN A 228 13.04 -10.30 10.73
C GLN A 228 11.73 -10.06 9.95
N LEU A 229 11.59 -8.90 9.31
CA LEU A 229 10.39 -8.56 8.55
C LEU A 229 10.22 -9.48 7.33
N ALA A 230 11.30 -9.77 6.63
CA ALA A 230 11.30 -10.73 5.53
C ALA A 230 10.86 -12.13 5.99
N GLU A 231 11.37 -12.60 7.13
CA GLU A 231 11.02 -13.91 7.69
C GLU A 231 9.56 -13.97 8.16
N THR A 232 9.03 -12.88 8.72
CA THR A 232 7.61 -12.77 9.08
C THR A 232 6.73 -12.84 7.83
N GLY A 233 7.11 -12.15 6.74
CA GLY A 233 6.42 -12.21 5.45
C GLY A 233 6.42 -13.62 4.86
N ASN A 234 7.56 -14.30 4.88
CA ASN A 234 7.70 -15.67 4.40
C ASN A 234 6.82 -16.64 5.20
N MET A 235 6.79 -16.51 6.53
CA MET A 235 5.95 -17.35 7.38
C MET A 235 4.46 -17.12 7.13
N ASN A 236 4.02 -15.88 6.97
CA ASN A 236 2.63 -15.57 6.64
C ASN A 236 2.24 -16.12 5.27
N ALA A 237 3.10 -15.98 4.26
CA ALA A 237 2.88 -16.56 2.93
C ALA A 237 2.80 -18.09 3.00
N PHE A 238 3.71 -18.73 3.76
CA PHE A 238 3.70 -20.17 3.99
C PHE A 238 2.40 -20.63 4.64
N LEU A 239 1.95 -19.96 5.71
CA LEU A 239 0.69 -20.30 6.40
C LEU A 239 -0.52 -20.19 5.47
N LEU A 240 -0.63 -19.11 4.72
CA LEU A 240 -1.73 -18.91 3.76
C LEU A 240 -1.74 -19.98 2.67
N ASP A 241 -0.57 -20.34 2.14
CA ASP A 241 -0.43 -21.39 1.13
C ASP A 241 -0.85 -22.75 1.69
N ARG A 242 -0.44 -23.09 2.91
CA ARG A 242 -0.81 -24.36 3.56
C ARG A 242 -2.29 -24.42 3.94
N LEU A 243 -2.88 -23.31 4.36
CA LEU A 243 -4.32 -23.23 4.62
C LEU A 243 -5.14 -23.44 3.34
N ARG A 244 -4.69 -22.87 2.21
CA ARG A 244 -5.32 -23.09 0.90
C ARG A 244 -5.17 -24.53 0.41
N GLY A 245 -4.02 -25.14 0.68
CA GLY A 245 -3.71 -26.52 0.29
C GLY A 245 -4.05 -27.58 1.36
N LEU A 246 -4.85 -27.26 2.38
CA LEU A 246 -5.09 -28.13 3.52
C LEU A 246 -5.71 -29.49 3.12
N GLU A 247 -6.58 -29.49 2.12
CA GLU A 247 -7.19 -30.70 1.57
C GLU A 247 -6.12 -31.62 0.96
N THR A 248 -5.22 -31.07 0.16
CA THR A 248 -4.11 -31.81 -0.44
C THR A 248 -3.15 -32.34 0.62
N ILE A 249 -2.80 -31.53 1.64
CA ILE A 249 -1.92 -31.93 2.75
C ILE A 249 -2.51 -33.12 3.51
N ARG A 250 -3.83 -33.10 3.79
CA ARG A 250 -4.53 -34.19 4.46
C ARG A 250 -4.60 -35.44 3.59
N THR A 251 -4.93 -35.30 2.32
CA THR A 251 -5.02 -36.42 1.38
C THR A 251 -3.67 -37.13 1.21
N LEU A 252 -2.58 -36.35 1.16
CA LEU A 252 -1.23 -36.89 1.05
C LEU A 252 -0.62 -37.33 2.40
N LYS A 253 -1.39 -37.24 3.51
CA LYS A 253 -0.93 -37.54 4.88
C LYS A 253 0.35 -36.78 5.27
N ALA A 254 0.53 -35.55 4.77
CA ALA A 254 1.71 -34.73 4.96
C ALA A 254 1.55 -33.71 6.12
N VAL A 255 0.62 -33.96 7.06
CA VAL A 255 0.32 -33.04 8.18
C VAL A 255 1.53 -32.90 9.09
N ASP A 256 2.16 -34.02 9.51
CA ASP A 256 3.29 -34.01 10.43
C ASP A 256 4.51 -33.31 9.82
N LEU A 257 4.82 -33.61 8.56
CA LEU A 257 5.92 -32.93 7.84
C LEU A 257 5.68 -31.42 7.72
N THR A 258 4.44 -31.01 7.52
CA THR A 258 4.07 -29.59 7.45
C THR A 258 4.21 -28.92 8.82
N ALA A 259 3.81 -29.61 9.90
CA ALA A 259 3.94 -29.14 11.27
C ALA A 259 5.42 -28.99 11.68
N GLU A 260 6.29 -29.95 11.33
CA GLU A 260 7.73 -29.86 11.57
C GLU A 260 8.36 -28.65 10.87
N ARG A 261 8.03 -28.42 9.60
CA ARG A 261 8.51 -27.24 8.86
C ARG A 261 8.04 -25.94 9.50
N LEU A 262 6.75 -25.85 9.85
CA LEU A 262 6.20 -24.69 10.54
C LEU A 262 6.91 -24.44 11.87
N SER A 263 7.20 -25.49 12.64
CA SER A 263 7.94 -25.39 13.90
C SER A 263 9.36 -24.85 13.67
N ALA A 264 10.05 -25.33 12.63
CA ALA A 264 11.40 -24.86 12.29
C ALA A 264 11.40 -23.38 11.88
N ASP A 265 10.45 -22.95 11.04
CA ASP A 265 10.29 -21.55 10.61
C ASP A 265 9.94 -20.64 11.79
N ALA A 266 9.05 -21.09 12.69
CA ALA A 266 8.71 -20.37 13.92
C ALA A 266 9.92 -20.21 14.85
N GLN A 267 10.79 -21.24 14.98
CA GLN A 267 12.03 -21.15 15.75
C GLN A 267 13.03 -20.19 15.11
N ASN A 268 13.14 -20.15 13.78
CA ASN A 268 13.98 -19.20 13.07
C ASN A 268 13.49 -17.76 13.28
N LEU A 269 12.17 -17.52 13.14
CA LEU A 269 11.57 -16.23 13.43
C LEU A 269 11.82 -15.80 14.87
N LYS A 270 11.66 -16.72 15.86
CA LYS A 270 11.97 -16.46 17.28
C LYS A 270 13.43 -16.02 17.44
N LYS A 271 14.41 -16.73 16.84
CA LYS A 271 15.83 -16.36 16.91
C LYS A 271 16.09 -14.96 16.36
N ARG A 272 15.50 -14.60 15.21
CA ARG A 272 15.64 -13.29 14.59
C ARG A 272 14.97 -12.19 15.43
N THR A 273 13.77 -12.44 15.95
CA THR A 273 13.07 -11.52 16.85
C THR A 273 13.88 -11.26 18.12
N MET A 274 14.46 -12.32 18.73
CA MET A 274 15.32 -12.17 19.91
C MET A 274 16.61 -11.40 19.61
N ALA A 275 17.17 -11.52 18.40
CA ALA A 275 18.31 -10.70 17.99
C ALA A 275 17.96 -9.21 17.91
N VAL A 276 16.80 -8.86 17.32
CA VAL A 276 16.32 -7.47 17.28
C VAL A 276 16.07 -6.93 18.69
N LEU A 277 15.39 -7.71 19.55
CA LEU A 277 15.13 -7.33 20.95
C LEU A 277 16.42 -7.10 21.74
N ARG A 278 17.44 -7.97 21.56
CA ARG A 278 18.75 -7.82 22.22
C ARG A 278 19.40 -6.48 21.85
N ILE A 279 19.35 -6.09 20.57
CA ILE A 279 19.89 -4.81 20.11
C ILE A 279 19.08 -3.65 20.71
N ALA A 280 17.75 -3.77 20.76
CA ALA A 280 16.90 -2.75 21.37
C ALA A 280 17.17 -2.56 22.87
N PHE A 281 17.30 -3.65 23.63
CA PHE A 281 17.67 -3.59 25.05
C PHE A 281 19.06 -2.99 25.27
N LEU A 282 20.04 -3.36 24.42
CA LEU A 282 21.38 -2.78 24.50
C LEU A 282 21.34 -1.27 24.26
N SER A 283 20.55 -0.81 23.28
CA SER A 283 20.37 0.61 23.00
C SER A 283 19.80 1.37 24.21
N SER A 284 18.78 0.79 24.87
CA SER A 284 18.18 1.39 26.07
C SER A 284 19.15 1.40 27.25
N ALA A 285 19.92 0.33 27.47
CA ALA A 285 20.90 0.25 28.55
C ALA A 285 22.03 1.28 28.38
N VAL A 286 22.53 1.45 27.16
CA VAL A 286 23.57 2.44 26.85
C VAL A 286 23.06 3.87 27.08
N LEU A 287 21.83 4.17 26.62
CA LEU A 287 21.19 5.45 26.85
C LEU A 287 21.07 5.77 28.36
N GLU A 288 20.58 4.80 29.14
CA GLU A 288 20.37 4.96 30.58
C GLU A 288 21.71 5.17 31.30
N LEU A 289 22.75 4.46 30.89
CA LEU A 289 24.09 4.62 31.44
C LEU A 289 24.64 6.04 31.22
N PHE A 290 24.54 6.57 29.99
CA PHE A 290 25.03 7.93 29.71
C PHE A 290 24.17 9.01 30.37
N ALA A 291 22.85 8.82 30.45
CA ALA A 291 21.97 9.72 31.17
C ALA A 291 22.29 9.73 32.66
N ALA A 292 22.45 8.56 33.29
CA ALA A 292 22.81 8.46 34.71
C ALA A 292 24.19 9.08 34.99
N LEU A 293 25.18 8.84 34.11
CA LEU A 293 26.51 9.43 34.24
C LEU A 293 26.46 10.97 34.14
N GLY A 294 25.71 11.53 33.20
CA GLY A 294 25.52 12.97 33.03
C GLY A 294 24.86 13.62 34.27
N VAL A 295 23.82 13.00 34.82
CA VAL A 295 23.17 13.44 36.06
C VAL A 295 24.12 13.34 37.25
N ALA A 296 24.84 12.22 37.39
CA ALA A 296 25.79 12.00 38.47
C ALA A 296 26.95 13.02 38.45
N MET A 297 27.54 13.26 37.27
CA MET A 297 28.61 14.25 37.13
C MET A 297 28.12 15.68 37.49
N THR A 298 26.91 16.03 37.05
CA THR A 298 26.30 17.31 37.41
C THR A 298 26.08 17.38 38.93
N ALA A 299 25.56 16.32 39.56
CA ALA A 299 25.31 16.26 41.01
C ALA A 299 26.60 16.36 41.80
N VAL A 300 27.66 15.63 41.39
CA VAL A 300 28.97 15.69 42.06
C VAL A 300 29.56 17.09 41.94
N TYR A 301 29.55 17.70 40.76
CA TYR A 301 30.03 19.07 40.57
C TYR A 301 29.28 20.06 41.49
N ILE A 302 27.94 20.05 41.48
CA ILE A 302 27.13 20.94 42.32
C ILE A 302 27.39 20.68 43.80
N GLY A 303 27.46 19.41 44.23
CA GLY A 303 27.75 19.03 45.62
C GLY A 303 29.09 19.58 46.13
N PHE A 304 30.17 19.36 45.37
CA PHE A 304 31.50 19.87 45.72
C PHE A 304 31.58 21.39 45.66
N HIS A 305 30.86 22.05 44.77
CA HIS A 305 30.80 23.49 44.69
C HIS A 305 30.08 24.10 45.90
N LEU A 306 28.93 23.51 46.32
CA LEU A 306 28.19 23.94 47.51
C LEU A 306 28.97 23.71 48.82
N LEU A 307 29.77 22.65 48.89
CA LEU A 307 30.64 22.35 50.02
C LEU A 307 31.90 23.23 50.06
N GLY A 308 32.18 23.99 48.98
CA GLY A 308 33.34 24.87 48.88
C GLY A 308 34.65 24.17 48.51
N PHE A 309 34.59 22.92 48.05
CA PHE A 309 35.78 22.19 47.52
C PHE A 309 36.14 22.59 46.09
N LEU A 310 35.20 23.19 45.36
CA LEU A 310 35.40 23.69 43.99
C LEU A 310 34.92 25.15 43.91
N ASP A 311 35.82 26.07 43.51
CA ASP A 311 35.52 27.50 43.39
C ASP A 311 35.45 28.00 41.95
N PHE A 312 35.39 27.10 40.95
CA PHE A 312 35.40 27.46 39.53
C PHE A 312 34.12 27.03 38.81
N GLY A 313 33.78 27.73 37.74
CA GLY A 313 32.68 27.35 36.84
C GLY A 313 31.35 28.07 37.07
N ALA A 314 31.23 28.95 38.10
CA ALA A 314 30.05 29.71 38.43
C ALA A 314 30.26 31.23 38.30
N TRP A 315 30.93 31.68 37.27
CA TRP A 315 31.11 33.09 36.92
C TRP A 315 31.66 33.99 38.06
N GLY A 316 32.44 33.40 38.98
CA GLY A 316 33.07 34.13 40.09
C GLY A 316 32.22 34.32 41.36
N HIS A 317 31.02 33.73 41.44
CA HIS A 317 30.18 33.68 42.60
C HIS A 317 29.97 32.25 43.12
N LYS A 318 29.65 32.11 44.41
CA LYS A 318 29.30 30.79 44.95
C LYS A 318 27.83 30.51 44.67
N LEU A 319 27.54 29.29 44.22
CA LEU A 319 26.17 28.83 43.99
C LEU A 319 25.42 28.79 45.33
N THR A 320 24.20 29.31 45.33
CA THR A 320 23.27 29.15 46.44
C THR A 320 22.63 27.75 46.40
N LEU A 321 22.08 27.29 47.53
CA LEU A 321 21.35 26.03 47.60
C LEU A 321 20.18 25.98 46.59
N ALA A 322 19.48 27.11 46.40
CA ALA A 322 18.40 27.21 45.44
C ALA A 322 18.89 27.03 43.99
N GLU A 323 19.98 27.67 43.61
CA GLU A 323 20.57 27.53 42.27
C GLU A 323 21.08 26.10 42.01
N GLY A 324 21.79 25.51 42.98
CA GLY A 324 22.24 24.13 42.92
C GLY A 324 21.08 23.16 42.77
N LEU A 325 20.00 23.31 43.52
CA LEU A 325 18.81 22.47 43.45
C LEU A 325 18.07 22.66 42.14
N PHE A 326 17.98 23.89 41.61
CA PHE A 326 17.40 24.14 40.28
C PHE A 326 18.11 23.34 39.19
N ILE A 327 19.44 23.38 39.15
CA ILE A 327 20.25 22.65 38.19
C ILE A 327 20.07 21.14 38.35
N LEU A 328 20.06 20.63 39.60
CA LEU A 328 19.83 19.21 39.89
C LEU A 328 18.45 18.72 39.47
N LEU A 329 17.41 19.56 39.57
CA LEU A 329 16.06 19.22 39.09
C LEU A 329 15.96 19.22 37.55
N LEU A 330 16.77 20.05 36.89
CA LEU A 330 16.80 20.10 35.43
C LEU A 330 17.63 18.97 34.79
N ALA A 331 18.67 18.47 35.48
CA ALA A 331 19.57 17.45 34.91
C ALA A 331 18.84 16.14 34.48
N PRO A 332 17.98 15.50 35.27
CA PRO A 332 17.18 14.36 34.82
C PRO A 332 16.19 14.73 33.70
N ALA A 333 15.54 15.89 33.82
CA ALA A 333 14.56 16.35 32.82
C ALA A 333 15.20 16.71 31.46
N PHE A 334 16.49 17.02 31.43
CA PHE A 334 17.28 17.25 30.24
C PHE A 334 17.37 15.96 29.39
N PHE A 335 17.50 14.78 29.99
CA PHE A 335 17.63 13.50 29.31
C PHE A 335 16.29 12.87 28.92
N GLU A 336 15.17 13.30 29.54
CA GLU A 336 13.84 12.71 29.31
C GLU A 336 13.40 12.75 27.85
N PRO A 337 13.50 13.88 27.09
CA PRO A 337 13.15 13.91 25.68
C PRO A 337 14.02 12.99 24.81
N LEU A 338 15.28 12.76 25.20
CA LEU A 338 16.19 11.84 24.51
C LEU A 338 15.80 10.38 24.76
N ARG A 339 15.35 10.04 25.98
CA ARG A 339 14.77 8.73 26.31
C ARG A 339 13.49 8.48 25.53
N GLU A 340 12.57 9.45 25.49
CA GLU A 340 11.35 9.35 24.69
C GLU A 340 11.66 9.10 23.21
N LEU A 341 12.61 9.84 22.63
CA LEU A 341 13.02 9.65 21.23
C LEU A 341 13.58 8.25 21.00
N SER A 342 14.42 7.75 21.92
CA SER A 342 14.97 6.40 21.84
C SER A 342 13.88 5.33 21.86
N ALA A 343 12.90 5.46 22.74
CA ALA A 343 11.81 4.51 22.90
C ALA A 343 10.93 4.38 21.64
N VAL A 344 10.82 5.46 20.85
CA VAL A 344 10.00 5.49 19.62
C VAL A 344 10.85 5.48 18.33
N TRP A 345 12.16 5.19 18.43
CA TRP A 345 13.06 5.24 17.28
C TRP A 345 12.69 4.24 16.17
N HIS A 346 12.22 3.06 16.56
CA HIS A 346 11.75 2.04 15.62
C HIS A 346 10.49 2.46 14.84
N ASP A 347 9.64 3.32 15.43
CA ASP A 347 8.45 3.85 14.76
C ASP A 347 8.83 4.66 13.50
N ARG A 348 10.04 5.25 13.48
CA ARG A 348 10.59 5.94 12.32
C ARG A 348 10.80 5.01 11.14
N ALA A 349 11.54 3.92 11.36
CA ALA A 349 11.88 2.98 10.29
C ALA A 349 10.62 2.33 9.71
N ALA A 350 9.69 1.91 10.57
CA ALA A 350 8.41 1.34 10.17
C ALA A 350 7.54 2.36 9.38
N GLY A 351 7.48 3.61 9.85
CA GLY A 351 6.72 4.66 9.18
C GLY A 351 7.32 5.09 7.83
N GLU A 352 8.64 5.19 7.72
CA GLU A 352 9.33 5.48 6.45
C GLU A 352 9.10 4.34 5.44
N ALA A 353 9.22 3.07 5.88
CA ALA A 353 8.92 1.91 5.04
C ALA A 353 7.46 1.87 4.56
N ALA A 354 6.51 2.23 5.43
CA ALA A 354 5.10 2.34 5.06
C ALA A 354 4.84 3.45 4.03
N LEU A 355 5.52 4.61 4.16
CA LEU A 355 5.45 5.68 3.17
C LEU A 355 6.00 5.25 1.81
N ASP A 356 7.14 4.55 1.80
CA ASP A 356 7.76 4.03 0.58
C ASP A 356 6.86 2.97 -0.09
N ALA A 357 6.26 2.07 0.70
CA ALA A 357 5.33 1.07 0.19
C ALA A 357 4.07 1.70 -0.42
N LEU A 358 3.45 2.67 0.26
CA LEU A 358 2.33 3.45 -0.28
C LEU A 358 2.76 4.27 -1.51
N GLY A 359 3.97 4.83 -1.49
CA GLY A 359 4.57 5.56 -2.61
C GLY A 359 4.71 4.69 -3.86
N LYS A 360 5.13 3.43 -3.71
CA LYS A 360 5.21 2.46 -4.82
C LYS A 360 3.83 2.18 -5.43
N LEU A 361 2.78 2.05 -4.62
CA LEU A 361 1.42 1.88 -5.12
C LEU A 361 0.92 3.11 -5.90
N THR A 362 1.39 4.31 -5.54
CA THR A 362 1.01 5.57 -6.21
C THR A 362 1.94 5.98 -7.35
N ALA A 363 3.08 5.29 -7.52
CA ALA A 363 4.10 5.66 -8.52
C ALA A 363 3.66 5.45 -9.98
N GLY A 364 2.54 4.78 -10.19
CA GLY A 364 1.88 4.65 -11.49
C GLY A 364 2.51 3.59 -12.40
N GLY A 365 1.64 2.76 -12.97
CA GLY A 365 1.89 1.93 -14.14
C GLY A 365 1.14 2.48 -15.35
N ALA A 366 0.92 1.65 -16.36
CA ALA A 366 -0.02 1.95 -17.42
C ALA A 366 -1.43 2.17 -16.82
N THR A 367 -2.09 3.26 -17.17
CA THR A 367 -3.41 3.60 -16.64
C THR A 367 -4.52 3.18 -17.58
N ILE A 368 -5.71 2.92 -17.02
CA ILE A 368 -6.93 2.72 -17.78
C ILE A 368 -7.25 4.02 -18.54
N ALA A 369 -7.68 3.92 -19.80
CA ALA A 369 -8.09 5.08 -20.58
C ALA A 369 -9.35 5.76 -19.98
N GLY A 370 -9.42 7.08 -20.03
CA GLY A 370 -10.63 7.86 -19.69
C GLY A 370 -10.83 8.14 -18.21
N GLU A 371 -9.78 8.15 -17.42
CA GLU A 371 -9.92 8.45 -16.01
C GLU A 371 -9.75 9.95 -15.71
N GLY A 372 -10.68 10.49 -14.89
CA GLY A 372 -10.65 11.88 -14.42
C GLY A 372 -11.27 12.92 -15.34
N VAL A 373 -12.00 12.50 -16.36
CA VAL A 373 -12.81 13.42 -17.21
C VAL A 373 -14.26 13.40 -16.73
N ASP A 374 -14.82 14.59 -16.50
CA ASP A 374 -16.21 14.75 -16.07
C ASP A 374 -17.16 14.32 -17.21
N VAL A 375 -17.99 13.31 -16.94
CA VAL A 375 -18.77 12.54 -17.93
C VAL A 375 -19.93 13.34 -18.56
N ALA A 376 -20.12 14.59 -18.19
CA ALA A 376 -21.31 15.39 -18.56
C ALA A 376 -21.44 15.76 -20.06
N SER A 377 -20.47 15.42 -20.92
CA SER A 377 -20.43 15.91 -22.30
C SER A 377 -20.31 14.87 -23.42
N VAL A 378 -20.35 13.58 -23.14
CA VAL A 378 -20.32 12.59 -24.22
C VAL A 378 -21.75 12.31 -24.67
N ALA A 379 -22.10 12.77 -25.88
CA ALA A 379 -23.35 12.40 -26.54
C ALA A 379 -23.47 10.86 -26.54
N ALA A 380 -24.68 10.34 -26.26
CA ALA A 380 -24.91 8.89 -26.25
C ALA A 380 -24.40 8.31 -27.57
N PRO A 381 -23.45 7.35 -27.54
CA PRO A 381 -22.91 6.78 -28.78
C PRO A 381 -24.02 6.08 -29.55
N THR A 382 -23.98 6.21 -30.87
CA THR A 382 -24.90 5.48 -31.75
C THR A 382 -24.65 3.98 -31.53
N PRO A 383 -25.70 3.14 -31.38
CA PRO A 383 -25.51 1.75 -31.05
C PRO A 383 -24.68 0.99 -32.10
N GLY A 384 -23.62 0.36 -31.69
CA GLY A 384 -23.21 -0.92 -32.22
C GLY A 384 -22.25 -1.01 -33.39
N LEU A 385 -21.65 0.04 -33.94
CA LEU A 385 -20.58 -0.08 -34.91
C LEU A 385 -19.23 -0.02 -34.21
N LEU A 386 -18.41 -1.06 -34.29
CA LEU A 386 -17.01 -1.07 -33.87
C LEU A 386 -16.10 -0.95 -35.08
N GLU A 387 -15.20 0.01 -35.09
CA GLU A 387 -14.16 0.18 -36.10
C GLU A 387 -12.79 0.19 -35.44
N ILE A 388 -11.93 -0.70 -35.85
CA ILE A 388 -10.52 -0.78 -35.49
C ILE A 388 -9.70 -0.55 -36.76
N ALA A 389 -8.85 0.47 -36.74
CA ALA A 389 -7.99 0.82 -37.87
C ALA A 389 -6.51 0.84 -37.45
N ASN A 390 -5.70 0.00 -38.10
CA ASN A 390 -4.25 -0.11 -37.96
C ASN A 390 -3.77 -0.24 -36.50
N LEU A 391 -4.52 -1.01 -35.69
CA LEU A 391 -4.26 -1.16 -34.27
C LEU A 391 -3.00 -1.99 -34.05
N SER A 392 -2.03 -1.41 -33.32
CA SER A 392 -0.82 -2.09 -32.86
C SER A 392 -0.64 -1.89 -31.37
N PHE A 393 -0.24 -2.95 -30.68
CA PHE A 393 -0.03 -2.93 -29.23
C PHE A 393 1.11 -3.85 -28.81
N ALA A 394 1.96 -3.35 -27.91
CA ALA A 394 3.01 -4.11 -27.25
C ALA A 394 2.95 -3.88 -25.72
N TYR A 395 3.18 -4.93 -24.95
CA TYR A 395 3.44 -4.80 -23.52
C TYR A 395 4.81 -4.14 -23.31
N PRO A 396 5.00 -3.38 -22.20
CA PRO A 396 6.30 -2.80 -21.91
C PRO A 396 7.42 -3.84 -21.96
N SER A 397 8.49 -3.54 -22.70
CA SER A 397 9.67 -4.41 -22.89
C SER A 397 9.44 -5.74 -23.64
N ASN A 398 8.26 -5.97 -24.20
CA ASN A 398 7.94 -7.17 -24.98
C ASN A 398 7.75 -6.83 -26.46
N PRO A 399 7.87 -7.82 -27.36
CA PRO A 399 7.55 -7.64 -28.78
C PRO A 399 6.06 -7.31 -28.95
N PRO A 400 5.67 -6.69 -30.08
CA PRO A 400 4.27 -6.39 -30.37
C PRO A 400 3.41 -7.66 -30.39
N VAL A 401 2.32 -7.62 -29.59
CA VAL A 401 1.33 -8.71 -29.54
C VAL A 401 0.25 -8.55 -30.61
N ILE A 402 -0.04 -7.32 -30.99
CA ILE A 402 -0.98 -6.96 -32.04
C ILE A 402 -0.27 -6.05 -33.03
N GLN A 403 -0.39 -6.34 -34.33
CA GLN A 403 0.22 -5.54 -35.39
C GLN A 403 -0.80 -5.30 -36.51
N ASN A 404 -1.02 -4.03 -36.86
CA ASN A 404 -1.87 -3.58 -37.96
C ASN A 404 -3.26 -4.26 -38.03
N LEU A 405 -3.89 -4.51 -36.87
CA LEU A 405 -5.22 -5.10 -36.82
C LEU A 405 -6.25 -4.10 -37.38
N ASN A 406 -6.99 -4.55 -38.39
CA ASN A 406 -8.13 -3.86 -38.94
C ASN A 406 -9.37 -4.73 -38.78
N LEU A 407 -10.41 -4.22 -38.15
CA LEU A 407 -11.66 -4.92 -37.86
C LEU A 407 -12.82 -3.95 -37.83
N THR A 408 -13.88 -4.26 -38.59
CA THR A 408 -15.14 -3.56 -38.54
C THR A 408 -16.23 -4.54 -38.12
N VAL A 409 -17.05 -4.20 -37.12
CA VAL A 409 -18.17 -5.02 -36.64
C VAL A 409 -19.45 -4.19 -36.74
N GLN A 410 -20.46 -4.73 -37.41
CA GLN A 410 -21.74 -4.07 -37.59
C GLN A 410 -22.61 -4.13 -36.33
N GLN A 411 -23.60 -3.25 -36.25
CA GLN A 411 -24.55 -3.28 -35.15
C GLN A 411 -25.34 -4.60 -35.15
N GLY A 412 -25.39 -5.27 -33.99
CA GLY A 412 -26.09 -6.53 -33.81
C GLY A 412 -25.34 -7.75 -34.38
N GLU A 413 -24.15 -7.54 -35.00
CA GLU A 413 -23.32 -8.64 -35.52
C GLU A 413 -22.67 -9.40 -34.37
N ARG A 414 -22.59 -10.73 -34.50
CA ARG A 414 -21.91 -11.65 -33.61
C ARG A 414 -20.62 -12.13 -34.24
N VAL A 415 -19.48 -11.75 -33.70
CA VAL A 415 -18.16 -12.01 -34.24
C VAL A 415 -17.33 -12.89 -33.31
N ALA A 416 -16.77 -13.98 -33.83
CA ALA A 416 -15.76 -14.76 -33.14
C ALA A 416 -14.35 -14.29 -33.53
N ILE A 417 -13.51 -14.01 -32.58
CA ILE A 417 -12.06 -13.86 -32.73
C ILE A 417 -11.43 -15.21 -32.40
N LEU A 418 -11.06 -15.97 -33.45
CA LEU A 418 -10.49 -17.30 -33.31
C LEU A 418 -8.96 -17.24 -33.37
N GLY A 419 -8.29 -18.09 -32.61
CA GLY A 419 -6.84 -18.24 -32.66
C GLY A 419 -6.29 -19.04 -31.49
N PRO A 420 -5.02 -19.48 -31.54
CA PRO A 420 -4.39 -20.24 -30.48
C PRO A 420 -4.25 -19.41 -29.18
N SER A 421 -3.96 -20.08 -28.06
CA SER A 421 -3.69 -19.41 -26.81
C SER A 421 -2.44 -18.51 -26.95
N GLY A 422 -2.50 -17.28 -26.40
CA GLY A 422 -1.38 -16.33 -26.45
C GLY A 422 -1.32 -15.45 -27.73
N CYS A 423 -2.17 -15.65 -28.76
CA CYS A 423 -2.15 -14.81 -29.97
C CYS A 423 -2.74 -13.37 -29.77
N GLY A 424 -3.07 -12.94 -28.54
CA GLY A 424 -3.53 -11.59 -28.28
C GLY A 424 -5.05 -11.37 -28.28
N LYS A 425 -5.90 -12.41 -28.34
CA LYS A 425 -7.38 -12.29 -28.30
C LYS A 425 -7.89 -11.46 -27.11
N SER A 426 -7.50 -11.84 -25.88
CA SER A 426 -7.88 -11.12 -24.65
C SER A 426 -7.32 -9.70 -24.62
N THR A 427 -6.16 -9.47 -25.25
CA THR A 427 -5.57 -8.14 -25.38
C THR A 427 -6.43 -7.25 -26.29
N VAL A 428 -6.91 -7.78 -27.42
CA VAL A 428 -7.83 -7.06 -28.33
C VAL A 428 -9.11 -6.67 -27.58
N LEU A 429 -9.75 -7.61 -26.88
CA LEU A 429 -10.95 -7.33 -26.09
C LEU A 429 -10.70 -6.25 -25.02
N SER A 430 -9.55 -6.33 -24.34
CA SER A 430 -9.18 -5.36 -23.31
C SER A 430 -8.93 -3.96 -23.88
N LEU A 431 -8.36 -3.85 -25.08
CA LEU A 431 -8.17 -2.57 -25.77
C LEU A 431 -9.51 -2.00 -26.24
N ILE A 432 -10.45 -2.82 -26.75
CA ILE A 432 -11.81 -2.39 -27.08
C ILE A 432 -12.54 -1.88 -25.84
N ALA A 433 -12.35 -2.49 -24.67
CA ALA A 433 -12.91 -2.04 -23.41
C ALA A 433 -12.21 -0.79 -22.84
N GLY A 434 -11.16 -0.28 -23.50
CA GLY A 434 -10.40 0.88 -23.00
C GLY A 434 -9.65 0.60 -21.71
N LEU A 435 -9.28 -0.66 -21.42
CA LEU A 435 -8.51 -1.05 -20.25
C LEU A 435 -7.02 -0.73 -20.37
N ALA A 436 -6.56 -0.37 -21.56
CA ALA A 436 -5.27 0.23 -21.86
C ALA A 436 -5.39 1.16 -23.08
N GLU A 437 -4.44 2.07 -23.22
CA GLU A 437 -4.32 2.90 -24.41
C GLU A 437 -3.73 2.08 -25.57
N ALA A 438 -4.28 2.24 -26.78
CA ALA A 438 -3.68 1.69 -27.99
C ALA A 438 -2.28 2.31 -28.22
N GLY A 439 -1.32 1.49 -28.63
CA GLY A 439 0.02 1.99 -28.97
C GLY A 439 0.00 2.82 -30.25
N GLU A 440 -0.63 2.26 -31.30
CA GLU A 440 -0.83 2.90 -32.61
C GLU A 440 -2.21 2.53 -33.14
N GLY A 441 -2.71 3.29 -34.10
CA GLY A 441 -4.02 3.08 -34.70
C GLY A 441 -5.15 3.76 -33.93
N SER A 442 -6.38 3.32 -34.17
CA SER A 442 -7.56 3.87 -33.51
C SER A 442 -8.67 2.85 -33.35
N ILE A 443 -9.45 3.02 -32.27
CA ILE A 443 -10.68 2.27 -32.00
C ILE A 443 -11.81 3.26 -31.95
N ARG A 444 -12.93 2.99 -32.62
CA ARG A 444 -14.18 3.76 -32.55
C ARG A 444 -15.33 2.83 -32.20
N ILE A 445 -16.22 3.30 -31.33
CA ILE A 445 -17.43 2.58 -30.92
C ILE A 445 -18.60 3.53 -31.13
N GLY A 446 -19.58 3.16 -31.96
CA GLY A 446 -20.69 4.03 -32.33
C GLY A 446 -20.24 5.35 -32.97
N GLY A 447 -19.18 5.30 -33.80
CA GLY A 447 -18.57 6.48 -34.41
C GLY A 447 -17.71 7.33 -33.48
N VAL A 448 -17.75 7.09 -32.14
CA VAL A 448 -16.97 7.83 -31.13
C VAL A 448 -15.61 7.21 -30.95
N LYS A 449 -14.54 8.00 -31.07
CA LYS A 449 -13.17 7.54 -30.85
C LYS A 449 -12.97 7.18 -29.37
N LEU A 450 -12.40 6.00 -29.14
CA LEU A 450 -12.00 5.56 -27.80
C LEU A 450 -10.68 6.22 -27.42
N ASP A 451 -10.75 7.20 -26.53
CA ASP A 451 -9.60 7.94 -25.99
C ASP A 451 -9.84 8.31 -24.51
N ASN A 452 -8.92 9.03 -23.89
CA ASN A 452 -9.03 9.43 -22.50
C ASN A 452 -10.24 10.32 -22.18
N ALA A 453 -10.85 10.99 -23.16
CA ALA A 453 -12.03 11.84 -22.93
C ALA A 453 -13.34 11.04 -22.98
N THR A 454 -13.38 9.94 -23.72
CA THR A 454 -14.61 9.21 -24.08
C THR A 454 -14.72 7.84 -23.46
N ALA A 455 -13.59 7.22 -23.07
CA ALA A 455 -13.54 5.82 -22.66
C ALA A 455 -14.41 5.48 -21.45
N ASP A 456 -14.58 6.38 -20.46
CA ASP A 456 -15.46 6.10 -19.32
C ASP A 456 -16.94 6.02 -19.75
N GLY A 457 -17.38 6.94 -20.60
CA GLY A 457 -18.73 6.90 -21.17
C GLY A 457 -18.98 5.65 -22.02
N LEU A 458 -18.01 5.27 -22.86
CA LEU A 458 -18.10 4.08 -23.70
C LEU A 458 -18.12 2.78 -22.89
N ARG A 459 -17.31 2.66 -21.82
CA ARG A 459 -17.34 1.48 -20.95
C ARG A 459 -18.68 1.19 -20.31
N ARG A 460 -19.51 2.21 -20.07
CA ARG A 460 -20.88 2.03 -19.54
C ARG A 460 -21.79 1.29 -20.50
N THR A 461 -21.47 1.27 -21.79
CA THR A 461 -22.24 0.56 -22.82
C THR A 461 -21.67 -0.82 -23.13
N ILE A 462 -20.56 -1.21 -22.48
CA ILE A 462 -19.87 -2.47 -22.69
C ILE A 462 -20.18 -3.46 -21.57
N GLY A 463 -20.68 -4.63 -21.92
CA GLY A 463 -20.78 -5.79 -21.04
C GLY A 463 -19.53 -6.66 -21.15
N TRP A 464 -18.97 -7.10 -20.02
CA TRP A 464 -17.75 -7.91 -19.99
C TRP A 464 -17.98 -9.28 -19.34
N VAL A 465 -17.64 -10.34 -20.06
CA VAL A 465 -17.61 -11.72 -19.58
C VAL A 465 -16.17 -12.22 -19.66
N SER A 466 -15.49 -12.32 -18.52
CA SER A 466 -14.10 -12.75 -18.45
C SER A 466 -13.98 -14.28 -18.44
N GLN A 467 -12.82 -14.80 -18.84
CA GLN A 467 -12.47 -16.22 -18.80
C GLN A 467 -12.58 -16.81 -17.38
N LYS A 468 -12.15 -16.05 -16.37
CA LYS A 468 -12.31 -16.37 -14.94
C LYS A 468 -13.11 -15.26 -14.27
N PRO A 469 -14.45 -15.40 -14.21
CA PRO A 469 -15.29 -14.38 -13.60
C PRO A 469 -14.99 -14.22 -12.10
N PHE A 470 -14.85 -12.97 -11.65
CA PHE A 470 -14.67 -12.66 -10.24
C PHE A 470 -16.00 -12.27 -9.59
N PHE A 471 -16.22 -12.81 -8.38
CA PHE A 471 -17.41 -12.52 -7.58
C PHE A 471 -17.01 -12.05 -6.19
N LEU A 472 -17.77 -11.08 -5.69
CA LEU A 472 -17.67 -10.64 -4.30
C LEU A 472 -18.44 -11.59 -3.40
N ALA A 473 -17.95 -11.78 -2.19
CA ALA A 473 -18.71 -12.46 -1.15
C ALA A 473 -20.06 -11.77 -0.96
N GLY A 474 -21.17 -12.50 -1.08
CA GLY A 474 -22.51 -11.93 -0.99
C GLY A 474 -23.56 -12.68 -1.81
N SER A 475 -24.74 -12.10 -1.95
CA SER A 475 -25.84 -12.73 -2.69
C SER A 475 -25.65 -12.70 -4.21
N LEU A 476 -26.34 -13.63 -4.92
CA LEU A 476 -26.41 -13.63 -6.38
C LEU A 476 -26.91 -12.28 -6.92
N LYS A 477 -27.98 -11.73 -6.32
CA LYS A 477 -28.54 -10.43 -6.71
C LYS A 477 -27.53 -9.30 -6.56
N ALA A 478 -26.77 -9.25 -5.46
CA ALA A 478 -25.73 -8.25 -5.24
C ALA A 478 -24.62 -8.35 -6.29
N ASN A 479 -24.23 -9.57 -6.66
CA ASN A 479 -23.23 -9.80 -7.69
C ASN A 479 -23.70 -9.44 -9.11
N ILE A 480 -24.96 -9.60 -9.45
CA ILE A 480 -25.54 -9.15 -10.73
C ILE A 480 -25.63 -7.63 -10.76
N ARG A 481 -26.19 -7.01 -9.70
CA ARG A 481 -26.32 -5.55 -9.62
C ARG A 481 -24.98 -4.83 -9.59
N PHE A 482 -24.04 -5.36 -8.86
CA PHE A 482 -22.65 -4.87 -8.73
C PHE A 482 -22.57 -3.35 -8.48
N GLY A 483 -23.44 -2.81 -7.62
CA GLY A 483 -23.52 -1.39 -7.26
C GLY A 483 -24.19 -0.48 -8.30
N ARG A 484 -24.69 -1.02 -9.42
CA ARG A 484 -25.39 -0.24 -10.46
C ARG A 484 -26.84 0.02 -10.04
N SER A 485 -27.16 1.25 -9.72
CA SER A 485 -28.50 1.68 -9.30
C SER A 485 -29.57 1.55 -10.38
N VAL A 486 -29.17 1.57 -11.66
CA VAL A 486 -30.03 1.44 -12.82
C VAL A 486 -30.62 0.03 -12.94
N VAL A 487 -29.92 -1.00 -12.38
CA VAL A 487 -30.37 -2.40 -12.44
C VAL A 487 -31.40 -2.66 -11.33
N SER A 488 -32.67 -2.71 -11.69
CA SER A 488 -33.78 -2.99 -10.77
C SER A 488 -33.85 -4.45 -10.36
N ASP A 489 -34.61 -4.76 -9.30
CA ASP A 489 -34.82 -6.15 -8.85
C ASP A 489 -35.50 -7.01 -9.92
N GLY A 490 -36.47 -6.46 -10.65
CA GLY A 490 -37.15 -7.15 -11.75
C GLY A 490 -36.19 -7.51 -12.89
N MET A 491 -35.25 -6.61 -13.23
CA MET A 491 -34.21 -6.91 -14.24
C MET A 491 -33.28 -8.03 -13.76
N VAL A 492 -32.91 -8.04 -12.48
CA VAL A 492 -32.10 -9.12 -11.90
C VAL A 492 -32.83 -10.46 -11.99
N GLU A 493 -34.09 -10.53 -11.61
CA GLU A 493 -34.90 -11.76 -11.65
C GLU A 493 -35.09 -12.25 -13.08
N GLU A 494 -35.40 -11.37 -14.01
CA GLU A 494 -35.53 -11.73 -15.43
C GLU A 494 -34.20 -12.27 -15.99
N THR A 495 -33.07 -11.66 -15.63
CA THR A 495 -31.77 -12.13 -16.12
C THR A 495 -31.37 -13.46 -15.50
N LEU A 496 -31.69 -13.69 -14.21
CA LEU A 496 -31.49 -14.99 -13.55
C LEU A 496 -32.33 -16.10 -14.22
N ARG A 497 -33.57 -15.78 -14.59
CA ARG A 497 -34.47 -16.72 -15.30
C ARG A 497 -33.89 -17.09 -16.67
N ARG A 498 -33.50 -16.09 -17.46
CA ARG A 498 -32.93 -16.31 -18.81
C ARG A 498 -31.62 -17.09 -18.79
N THR A 499 -30.80 -16.94 -17.75
CA THR A 499 -29.53 -17.67 -17.61
C THR A 499 -29.68 -19.03 -16.92
N GLY A 500 -30.91 -19.44 -16.58
CA GLY A 500 -31.16 -20.71 -15.90
C GLY A 500 -30.61 -20.78 -14.46
N LEU A 501 -30.46 -19.62 -13.81
CA LEU A 501 -29.96 -19.50 -12.42
C LEU A 501 -31.09 -19.29 -11.41
N GLU A 502 -32.36 -19.31 -11.86
CA GLU A 502 -33.55 -19.13 -11.02
C GLU A 502 -33.64 -20.22 -9.97
N GLY A 503 -33.43 -21.50 -10.33
CA GLY A 503 -33.42 -22.64 -9.40
C GLY A 503 -32.39 -22.49 -8.28
N LEU A 504 -31.22 -21.94 -8.56
CA LEU A 504 -30.20 -21.61 -7.56
C LEU A 504 -30.67 -20.52 -6.59
N SER A 505 -31.37 -19.50 -7.11
CA SER A 505 -31.91 -18.41 -6.32
C SER A 505 -33.05 -18.90 -5.38
N HIS A 506 -33.90 -19.81 -5.83
CA HIS A 506 -35.03 -20.36 -5.06
C HIS A 506 -34.61 -21.48 -4.11
N ALA A 507 -33.76 -22.43 -4.56
CA ALA A 507 -33.30 -23.54 -3.73
C ALA A 507 -32.37 -23.10 -2.58
N ARG A 508 -31.73 -21.95 -2.75
CA ARG A 508 -30.76 -21.39 -1.82
C ARG A 508 -31.06 -19.91 -1.59
N ARG A 509 -32.25 -19.59 -1.03
CA ARG A 509 -32.71 -18.22 -0.72
C ARG A 509 -31.66 -17.33 -0.03
N ASN A 510 -30.71 -17.95 0.66
CA ASN A 510 -29.57 -17.30 1.35
C ASN A 510 -28.21 -17.76 0.78
N LEU A 511 -28.14 -18.21 -0.50
CA LEU A 511 -26.84 -18.55 -1.07
C LEU A 511 -25.95 -17.32 -1.06
N GLN A 512 -25.05 -17.30 -0.11
CA GLN A 512 -23.93 -16.38 -0.13
C GLN A 512 -22.82 -17.04 -0.96
N ILE A 513 -22.47 -16.42 -2.07
CA ILE A 513 -21.27 -16.77 -2.81
C ILE A 513 -20.10 -16.40 -1.90
N GLY A 514 -19.21 -17.36 -1.65
CA GLY A 514 -17.96 -17.10 -0.95
C GLY A 514 -17.02 -16.24 -1.78
N ASP A 515 -15.96 -15.78 -1.15
CA ASP A 515 -14.94 -14.98 -1.82
C ASP A 515 -14.35 -15.73 -3.03
N GLY A 516 -14.20 -15.03 -4.16
CA GLY A 516 -13.74 -15.62 -5.42
C GLY A 516 -14.71 -16.60 -6.11
N GLY A 517 -15.99 -16.67 -5.68
CA GLY A 517 -16.98 -17.56 -6.31
C GLY A 517 -17.12 -18.93 -5.64
N TYR A 518 -16.61 -19.10 -4.42
CA TYR A 518 -16.78 -20.34 -3.67
C TYR A 518 -18.26 -20.68 -3.47
N GLY A 519 -18.64 -21.91 -3.79
CA GLY A 519 -20.01 -22.42 -3.66
C GLY A 519 -20.85 -22.44 -4.93
N ILE A 520 -20.28 -22.01 -6.09
CA ILE A 520 -20.89 -22.13 -7.42
C ILE A 520 -19.97 -22.94 -8.34
N SER A 521 -20.54 -23.70 -9.27
CA SER A 521 -19.81 -24.44 -10.29
C SER A 521 -19.23 -23.50 -11.36
N GLY A 522 -18.24 -23.95 -12.14
CA GLY A 522 -17.65 -23.16 -13.22
C GLY A 522 -18.69 -22.68 -14.25
N GLY A 523 -19.62 -23.53 -14.65
CA GLY A 523 -20.69 -23.16 -15.58
C GLY A 523 -21.69 -22.16 -14.97
N GLU A 524 -22.02 -22.28 -13.68
CA GLU A 524 -22.84 -21.31 -12.96
C GLU A 524 -22.13 -19.95 -12.83
N ALA A 525 -20.83 -19.96 -12.59
CA ALA A 525 -20.01 -18.76 -12.53
C ALA A 525 -20.05 -18.00 -13.88
N VAL A 526 -19.85 -18.69 -15.00
CA VAL A 526 -19.92 -18.05 -16.35
C VAL A 526 -21.33 -17.54 -16.62
N ARG A 527 -22.40 -18.31 -16.32
CA ARG A 527 -23.79 -17.88 -16.50
C ARG A 527 -24.11 -16.65 -15.64
N LEU A 528 -23.58 -16.58 -14.42
CA LEU A 528 -23.72 -15.41 -13.54
C LEU A 528 -22.98 -14.19 -14.11
N ALA A 529 -21.80 -14.37 -14.73
CA ALA A 529 -21.10 -13.30 -15.41
C ALA A 529 -21.86 -12.79 -16.64
N ILE A 530 -22.46 -13.70 -17.39
CA ILE A 530 -23.38 -13.37 -18.50
C ILE A 530 -24.57 -12.58 -17.97
N ALA A 531 -25.23 -13.05 -16.90
CA ALA A 531 -26.33 -12.34 -16.25
C ALA A 531 -25.93 -10.91 -15.84
N ARG A 532 -24.75 -10.75 -15.26
CA ARG A 532 -24.18 -9.43 -14.89
C ARG A 532 -23.98 -8.52 -16.10
N ALA A 533 -23.43 -9.05 -17.20
CA ALA A 533 -23.17 -8.29 -18.42
C ALA A 533 -24.45 -7.80 -19.10
N PHE A 534 -25.52 -8.58 -19.03
CA PHE A 534 -26.76 -8.28 -19.73
C PHE A 534 -27.85 -7.64 -18.85
N ALA A 535 -27.67 -7.57 -17.53
CA ALA A 535 -28.63 -6.96 -16.61
C ALA A 535 -28.81 -5.44 -16.82
N ASP A 536 -27.81 -4.77 -17.39
CA ASP A 536 -27.86 -3.36 -17.66
C ASP A 536 -28.47 -3.10 -19.06
N PRO A 537 -29.58 -2.37 -19.16
CA PRO A 537 -30.19 -2.06 -20.45
C PRO A 537 -29.33 -1.17 -21.35
N ALA A 538 -28.37 -0.41 -20.75
CA ALA A 538 -27.43 0.41 -21.51
C ALA A 538 -26.35 -0.42 -22.24
N THR A 539 -26.21 -1.70 -21.95
CA THR A 539 -25.23 -2.58 -22.61
C THR A 539 -25.60 -2.77 -24.07
N GLN A 540 -24.74 -2.32 -24.97
CA GLN A 540 -24.89 -2.42 -26.42
C GLN A 540 -23.86 -3.36 -27.08
N LEU A 541 -22.64 -3.36 -26.55
CA LEU A 541 -21.53 -4.21 -26.98
C LEU A 541 -21.17 -5.19 -25.85
N VAL A 542 -21.15 -6.47 -26.16
CA VAL A 542 -20.73 -7.51 -25.22
C VAL A 542 -19.41 -8.11 -25.68
N LEU A 543 -18.44 -8.13 -24.78
CA LEU A 543 -17.14 -8.73 -24.95
C LEU A 543 -17.04 -9.98 -24.08
N ALA A 544 -16.83 -11.15 -24.67
CA ALA A 544 -16.70 -12.41 -23.96
C ALA A 544 -15.35 -13.06 -24.25
N ASP A 545 -14.59 -13.33 -23.20
CA ASP A 545 -13.27 -13.94 -23.30
C ASP A 545 -13.34 -15.40 -22.85
N GLU A 546 -13.17 -16.34 -23.80
CA GLU A 546 -13.16 -17.80 -23.59
C GLU A 546 -14.35 -18.32 -22.73
N PRO A 547 -15.62 -17.97 -23.02
CA PRO A 547 -16.75 -18.24 -22.12
C PRO A 547 -17.08 -19.72 -21.95
N THR A 548 -16.62 -20.63 -22.86
CA THR A 548 -16.82 -22.06 -22.76
C THR A 548 -15.60 -22.84 -22.27
N ALA A 549 -14.50 -22.14 -21.97
CA ALA A 549 -13.26 -22.79 -21.55
C ALA A 549 -13.45 -23.58 -20.24
N HIS A 550 -12.88 -24.80 -20.20
CA HIS A 550 -12.93 -25.70 -19.03
C HIS A 550 -14.33 -26.18 -18.63
N LEU A 551 -15.32 -26.03 -19.49
CA LEU A 551 -16.67 -26.56 -19.28
C LEU A 551 -16.83 -27.90 -20.00
N ASP A 552 -17.66 -28.78 -19.45
CA ASP A 552 -18.13 -29.97 -20.17
C ASP A 552 -19.01 -29.56 -21.35
N ARG A 553 -19.20 -30.49 -22.29
CA ARG A 553 -19.88 -30.20 -23.56
C ARG A 553 -21.33 -29.72 -23.38
N GLU A 554 -22.05 -30.27 -22.40
CA GLU A 554 -23.45 -29.91 -22.15
C GLU A 554 -23.55 -28.51 -21.55
N THR A 555 -22.74 -28.22 -20.54
CA THR A 555 -22.65 -26.90 -19.94
C THR A 555 -22.15 -25.84 -20.92
N ALA A 556 -21.18 -26.18 -21.79
CA ALA A 556 -20.68 -25.27 -22.84
C ALA A 556 -21.77 -24.92 -23.86
N ALA A 557 -22.59 -25.91 -24.27
CA ALA A 557 -23.73 -25.69 -25.16
C ALA A 557 -24.77 -24.75 -24.50
N LEU A 558 -25.12 -24.98 -23.23
CA LEU A 558 -26.04 -24.14 -22.46
C LEU A 558 -25.52 -22.70 -22.30
N VAL A 559 -24.24 -22.53 -22.01
CA VAL A 559 -23.60 -21.21 -21.90
C VAL A 559 -23.63 -20.49 -23.25
N THR A 560 -23.36 -21.21 -24.35
CA THR A 560 -23.43 -20.68 -25.70
C THR A 560 -24.83 -20.20 -26.04
N ASP A 561 -25.85 -21.03 -25.79
CA ASP A 561 -27.26 -20.69 -26.06
C ASP A 561 -27.70 -19.47 -25.26
N ASN A 562 -27.38 -19.41 -23.96
CA ASN A 562 -27.66 -18.25 -23.10
C ASN A 562 -26.98 -16.97 -23.61
N LEU A 563 -25.71 -17.07 -24.04
CA LEU A 563 -24.98 -15.95 -24.57
C LEU A 563 -25.61 -15.41 -25.85
N LEU A 564 -25.96 -16.31 -26.79
CA LEU A 564 -26.57 -15.95 -28.07
C LEU A 564 -27.99 -15.39 -27.90
N GLN A 565 -28.80 -15.98 -27.00
CA GLN A 565 -30.16 -15.55 -26.72
C GLN A 565 -30.16 -14.13 -26.10
N LEU A 566 -29.26 -13.88 -25.18
CA LEU A 566 -29.15 -12.57 -24.50
C LEU A 566 -28.48 -11.51 -25.36
N ALA A 567 -27.64 -11.91 -26.32
CA ALA A 567 -27.02 -11.01 -27.30
C ALA A 567 -27.99 -10.59 -28.45
N ASN A 568 -29.20 -11.11 -28.48
CA ASN A 568 -30.14 -10.74 -29.52
C ASN A 568 -30.45 -9.23 -29.50
N GLY A 569 -30.22 -8.55 -30.64
CA GLY A 569 -30.31 -7.10 -30.76
C GLY A 569 -29.10 -6.29 -30.20
N ARG A 570 -28.04 -6.97 -29.74
CA ARG A 570 -26.77 -6.39 -29.26
C ARG A 570 -25.59 -6.92 -30.06
N THR A 571 -24.54 -6.14 -30.16
CA THR A 571 -23.29 -6.57 -30.78
C THR A 571 -22.52 -7.47 -29.83
N LEU A 572 -22.02 -8.62 -30.31
CA LEU A 572 -21.27 -9.59 -29.50
C LEU A 572 -19.92 -9.89 -30.15
N ILE A 573 -18.87 -9.78 -29.36
CA ILE A 573 -17.52 -10.20 -29.76
C ILE A 573 -17.04 -11.27 -28.78
N VAL A 574 -16.73 -12.44 -29.28
CA VAL A 574 -16.26 -13.58 -28.49
C VAL A 574 -14.85 -13.92 -28.89
N ALA A 575 -13.91 -13.85 -27.99
CA ALA A 575 -12.59 -14.43 -28.15
C ALA A 575 -12.65 -15.90 -27.73
N THR A 576 -12.27 -16.81 -28.62
CA THR A 576 -12.32 -18.25 -28.34
C THR A 576 -11.28 -19.03 -29.15
N HIS A 577 -10.92 -20.20 -28.65
CA HIS A 577 -10.21 -21.22 -29.41
C HIS A 577 -11.14 -22.42 -29.73
N ASP A 578 -12.41 -22.38 -29.28
CA ASP A 578 -13.42 -23.41 -29.52
C ASP A 578 -14.08 -23.20 -30.90
N PRO A 579 -13.87 -24.12 -31.88
CA PRO A 579 -14.47 -24.01 -33.21
C PRO A 579 -15.99 -24.19 -33.18
N VAL A 580 -16.55 -24.89 -32.17
CA VAL A 580 -18.00 -25.12 -32.06
C VAL A 580 -18.70 -23.81 -31.71
N LEU A 581 -18.16 -23.08 -30.73
CA LEU A 581 -18.64 -21.76 -30.38
C LEU A 581 -18.47 -20.77 -31.54
N ALA A 582 -17.29 -20.77 -32.19
CA ALA A 582 -17.01 -19.87 -33.31
C ALA A 582 -17.98 -20.09 -34.49
N ALA A 583 -18.34 -21.34 -34.81
CA ALA A 583 -19.28 -21.67 -35.87
C ALA A 583 -20.73 -21.19 -35.60
N ARG A 584 -21.07 -20.83 -34.38
CA ARG A 584 -22.38 -20.29 -33.98
C ARG A 584 -22.46 -18.75 -34.13
N MET A 585 -21.37 -18.09 -34.53
CA MET A 585 -21.31 -16.66 -34.78
C MET A 585 -21.58 -16.34 -36.25
N ASP A 586 -21.95 -15.09 -36.50
CA ASP A 586 -22.27 -14.62 -37.87
C ASP A 586 -20.98 -14.52 -38.73
N ARG A 587 -19.82 -14.23 -38.07
CA ARG A 587 -18.51 -14.12 -38.74
C ARG A 587 -17.37 -14.54 -37.83
N ILE A 588 -16.35 -15.16 -38.45
CA ILE A 588 -15.12 -15.57 -37.77
C ILE A 588 -13.95 -14.71 -38.27
N VAL A 589 -13.19 -14.17 -37.35
CA VAL A 589 -11.93 -13.43 -37.58
C VAL A 589 -10.78 -14.28 -37.04
N ASP A 590 -9.94 -14.78 -37.95
CA ASP A 590 -8.81 -15.63 -37.59
C ASP A 590 -7.57 -14.77 -37.32
N MET A 591 -7.11 -14.75 -36.04
CA MET A 591 -5.92 -14.02 -35.63
C MET A 591 -4.62 -14.61 -36.14
N THR A 592 -4.59 -15.90 -36.54
CA THR A 592 -3.38 -16.51 -37.10
C THR A 592 -3.06 -15.96 -38.48
N ALA A 593 -4.09 -15.71 -39.31
CA ALA A 593 -3.96 -15.12 -40.63
C ALA A 593 -3.49 -13.65 -40.59
N ILE A 594 -3.74 -12.95 -39.48
CA ILE A 594 -3.31 -11.55 -39.28
C ILE A 594 -1.83 -11.48 -38.93
N HIS A 595 -1.32 -12.40 -38.11
CA HIS A 595 0.10 -12.49 -37.77
C HIS A 595 0.98 -12.92 -38.97
N SER A 596 0.48 -13.77 -39.85
CA SER A 596 1.24 -14.25 -41.02
C SER A 596 1.38 -13.20 -42.14
N ARG A 597 0.50 -12.19 -42.19
CA ARG A 597 0.58 -11.07 -43.16
C ARG A 597 1.52 -9.96 -42.75
N GLY A 598 2.00 -9.96 -41.50
CA GLY A 598 2.92 -8.97 -40.95
C GLY A 598 4.40 -9.40 -40.91
N GLN A 599 4.74 -10.59 -41.37
CA GLN A 599 6.14 -10.98 -41.57
C GLN A 599 6.53 -10.64 -43.02
N PRO A 600 7.57 -9.77 -43.26
CA PRO A 600 8.11 -9.47 -44.58
C PRO A 600 8.79 -10.66 -45.20
#